data_433d8216ef1353ec7283dee8e2ffa95b
#
_entry.id   433d8216ef1353ec7283dee8e2ffa95b
#
_cell.length_a   1.000
_cell.length_b   1.000
_cell.length_c   1.000
_cell.angle_alpha   90.00
_cell.angle_beta   90.00
_cell.angle_gamma   90.00
#
_symmetry.space_group_name_H-M   'P 1'
#
loop_
_entity.id
_entity.type
_entity.pdbx_description
1 polymer ?
#
loop_
_entity_poly.entity_id
_entity_poly.type
_entity_poly.pdbx_seq_one_letter_code
_entity_poly.pdbx_strand_id
1 'polypeptide(L)'
;PSQEVLDKYKDLVAATAEFMYSFATYDELEGRFVLKGAIPAQETLRAADTVNPPFELSYWHYAISVAQKWRERLGLERNLQWDEMLDKLSPLAYQDGLYLAAETATDTYKDIRFTSDHMAVLGAYGILPKCPLVREDIMQNTLDWVWDNWNWGKTWGWDFAMTAMDAARLGDTEKAVGALLMDKRTNTYLPNGHNYQDARLRVYLPGNGGLLTSVAMMCAGWDGSEGENPGFPKDGNWDVRWEGLQPMP
;
A
#
# COMPACT_ATOMS: atom_id res chain seq x y z
N PRO A 1 19.06 -10.40 0.22
CA PRO A 1 19.16 -11.82 -0.18
C PRO A 1 20.63 -12.26 -0.32
N SER A 2 20.90 -13.58 -0.18
CA SER A 2 22.20 -14.18 -0.46
C SER A 2 22.50 -14.19 -1.97
N GLN A 3 23.76 -14.45 -2.34
CA GLN A 3 24.14 -14.58 -3.76
C GLN A 3 23.34 -15.70 -4.45
N GLU A 4 23.10 -16.81 -3.77
CA GLU A 4 22.28 -17.92 -4.29
C GLU A 4 20.86 -17.45 -4.66
N VAL A 5 20.23 -16.65 -3.79
CA VAL A 5 18.88 -16.10 -4.03
C VAL A 5 18.93 -15.10 -5.19
N LEU A 6 19.96 -14.24 -5.26
CA LEU A 6 20.13 -13.31 -6.37
C LEU A 6 20.23 -14.06 -7.70
N ASP A 7 21.08 -15.08 -7.78
CA ASP A 7 21.29 -15.87 -9.00
C ASP A 7 20.04 -16.66 -9.40
N LYS A 8 19.32 -17.20 -8.41
CA LYS A 8 18.10 -17.98 -8.64
C LYS A 8 16.95 -17.17 -9.25
N TYR A 9 16.77 -15.93 -8.81
CA TYR A 9 15.60 -15.12 -9.18
C TYR A 9 15.90 -13.95 -10.12
N LYS A 10 17.15 -13.77 -10.57
CA LYS A 10 17.56 -12.65 -11.44
C LYS A 10 16.70 -12.50 -12.68
N ASP A 11 16.40 -13.59 -13.37
CA ASP A 11 15.63 -13.57 -14.61
C ASP A 11 14.15 -13.20 -14.35
N LEU A 12 13.59 -13.67 -13.25
CA LEU A 12 12.23 -13.30 -12.84
C LEU A 12 12.15 -11.81 -12.51
N VAL A 13 13.09 -11.29 -11.70
CA VAL A 13 13.11 -9.87 -11.33
C VAL A 13 13.32 -8.99 -12.56
N ALA A 14 14.24 -9.37 -13.47
CA ALA A 14 14.48 -8.63 -14.71
C ALA A 14 13.23 -8.63 -15.62
N ALA A 15 12.61 -9.80 -15.83
CA ALA A 15 11.42 -9.90 -16.67
C ALA A 15 10.23 -9.11 -16.09
N THR A 16 10.09 -9.09 -14.75
CA THR A 16 9.07 -8.28 -14.09
C THR A 16 9.31 -6.78 -14.33
N ALA A 17 10.54 -6.32 -14.18
CA ALA A 17 10.89 -4.92 -14.42
C ALA A 17 10.69 -4.52 -15.90
N GLU A 18 11.06 -5.39 -16.85
CA GLU A 18 10.79 -5.17 -18.30
C GLU A 18 9.29 -5.07 -18.57
N PHE A 19 8.47 -5.96 -17.99
CA PHE A 19 7.02 -5.85 -18.10
C PHE A 19 6.53 -4.50 -17.56
N MET A 20 6.97 -4.09 -16.37
CA MET A 20 6.54 -2.84 -15.74
C MET A 20 6.97 -1.63 -16.56
N TYR A 21 8.18 -1.64 -17.12
CA TYR A 21 8.64 -0.60 -18.02
C TYR A 21 7.78 -0.55 -19.30
N SER A 22 7.49 -1.69 -19.92
CA SER A 22 6.70 -1.78 -21.16
C SER A 22 5.22 -1.43 -20.96
N PHE A 23 4.69 -1.60 -19.76
CA PHE A 23 3.30 -1.25 -19.43
C PHE A 23 3.10 0.26 -19.33
N ALA A 24 4.07 0.98 -18.78
CA ALA A 24 3.98 2.42 -18.65
C ALA A 24 4.08 3.11 -20.01
N THR A 25 3.31 4.17 -20.19
CA THR A 25 3.34 4.99 -21.41
C THR A 25 4.03 6.31 -21.12
N TYR A 26 4.99 6.71 -21.94
CA TYR A 26 5.59 8.03 -21.83
C TYR A 26 4.67 9.08 -22.45
N ASP A 27 4.30 10.09 -21.68
CA ASP A 27 3.52 11.23 -22.11
C ASP A 27 4.49 12.36 -22.52
N GLU A 28 4.65 12.55 -23.83
CA GLU A 28 5.57 13.54 -24.38
C GLU A 28 5.20 14.99 -24.05
N LEU A 29 3.91 15.27 -23.82
CA LEU A 29 3.44 16.62 -23.50
C LEU A 29 3.77 17.00 -22.05
N GLU A 30 3.59 16.06 -21.15
CA GLU A 30 3.82 16.22 -19.70
C GLU A 30 5.25 15.83 -19.30
N GLY A 31 5.99 15.14 -20.18
CA GLY A 31 7.37 14.69 -19.94
C GLY A 31 7.48 13.64 -18.83
N ARG A 32 6.48 12.78 -18.66
CA ARG A 32 6.37 11.79 -17.58
C ARG A 32 5.86 10.44 -18.04
N PHE A 33 6.20 9.38 -17.29
CA PHE A 33 5.56 8.08 -17.46
C PHE A 33 4.23 8.01 -16.72
N VAL A 34 3.21 7.45 -17.37
CA VAL A 34 1.86 7.27 -16.85
C VAL A 34 1.46 5.81 -16.90
N LEU A 35 0.68 5.37 -15.90
CA LEU A 35 0.06 4.06 -15.85
C LEU A 35 -1.41 4.18 -16.31
N LYS A 36 -1.68 3.77 -17.54
CA LYS A 36 -3.04 3.76 -18.11
C LYS A 36 -3.59 2.35 -18.10
N GLY A 37 -4.83 2.18 -17.63
CA GLY A 37 -5.51 0.90 -17.67
C GLY A 37 -5.09 -0.08 -16.57
N ALA A 38 -4.39 0.37 -15.55
CA ALA A 38 -4.19 -0.43 -14.35
C ALA A 38 -5.53 -0.72 -13.67
N ILE A 39 -5.67 -1.93 -13.12
CA ILE A 39 -6.86 -2.34 -12.37
C ILE A 39 -6.48 -2.40 -10.90
N PRO A 40 -6.74 -1.34 -10.12
CA PRO A 40 -6.46 -1.33 -8.70
C PRO A 40 -7.42 -2.25 -7.93
N ALA A 41 -7.09 -2.48 -6.66
CA ALA A 41 -7.97 -3.24 -5.76
C ALA A 41 -9.36 -2.59 -5.58
N GLN A 42 -9.44 -1.27 -5.71
CA GLN A 42 -10.70 -0.52 -5.65
C GLN A 42 -11.54 -0.79 -6.90
N GLU A 43 -12.57 -1.64 -6.76
CA GLU A 43 -13.37 -2.18 -7.87
C GLU A 43 -14.20 -1.13 -8.62
N THR A 44 -14.45 0.02 -8.00
CA THR A 44 -15.10 1.18 -8.62
C THR A 44 -14.29 1.75 -9.78
N LEU A 45 -12.96 1.60 -9.73
CA LEU A 45 -12.04 2.03 -10.79
C LEU A 45 -11.98 0.97 -11.89
N ARG A 46 -12.25 1.37 -13.13
CA ARG A 46 -12.23 0.49 -14.30
C ARG A 46 -11.00 0.79 -15.15
N ALA A 47 -10.38 -0.25 -15.71
CA ALA A 47 -9.20 -0.11 -16.55
C ALA A 47 -9.33 0.95 -17.66
N ALA A 48 -10.50 1.04 -18.30
CA ALA A 48 -10.73 1.99 -19.40
C ALA A 48 -10.61 3.47 -18.98
N ASP A 49 -10.90 3.76 -17.70
CA ASP A 49 -11.03 5.12 -17.19
C ASP A 49 -9.97 5.47 -16.14
N THR A 50 -9.10 4.52 -15.79
CA THR A 50 -8.12 4.68 -14.70
C THR A 50 -6.74 5.07 -15.21
N VAL A 51 -6.23 6.18 -14.71
CA VAL A 51 -4.86 6.66 -14.95
C VAL A 51 -4.20 6.95 -13.61
N ASN A 52 -2.98 6.46 -13.44
CA ASN A 52 -2.11 6.76 -12.31
C ASN A 52 -2.75 6.50 -10.93
N PRO A 53 -3.24 5.30 -10.61
CA PRO A 53 -3.69 5.01 -9.27
C PRO A 53 -2.50 4.96 -8.30
N PRO A 54 -2.63 5.51 -7.07
CA PRO A 54 -1.52 5.76 -6.15
C PRO A 54 -0.73 4.51 -5.72
N PHE A 55 -1.43 3.43 -5.39
CA PHE A 55 -0.75 2.19 -4.97
C PHE A 55 0.12 1.64 -6.10
N GLU A 56 -0.41 1.59 -7.31
CA GLU A 56 0.29 1.09 -8.50
C GLU A 56 1.50 1.97 -8.84
N LEU A 57 1.38 3.29 -8.80
CA LEU A 57 2.54 4.19 -8.99
C LEU A 57 3.63 3.93 -7.97
N SER A 58 3.28 3.85 -6.69
CA SER A 58 4.23 3.56 -5.61
C SER A 58 4.86 2.18 -5.77
N TYR A 59 4.07 1.18 -6.19
CA TYR A 59 4.58 -0.18 -6.45
C TYR A 59 5.51 -0.22 -7.65
N TRP A 60 5.21 0.49 -8.74
CA TRP A 60 6.11 0.62 -9.90
C TRP A 60 7.45 1.21 -9.51
N HIS A 61 7.42 2.33 -8.78
CA HIS A 61 8.65 2.94 -8.28
C HIS A 61 9.46 1.96 -7.41
N TYR A 62 8.81 1.31 -6.45
CA TYR A 62 9.45 0.35 -5.56
C TYR A 62 10.06 -0.83 -6.35
N ALA A 63 9.29 -1.47 -7.20
CA ALA A 63 9.71 -2.68 -7.92
C ALA A 63 10.87 -2.40 -8.90
N ILE A 64 10.81 -1.31 -9.64
CA ILE A 64 11.90 -0.89 -10.54
C ILE A 64 13.16 -0.54 -9.73
N SER A 65 13.00 0.14 -8.58
CA SER A 65 14.12 0.43 -7.67
C SER A 65 14.78 -0.86 -7.14
N VAL A 66 13.97 -1.85 -6.77
CA VAL A 66 14.47 -3.17 -6.34
C VAL A 66 15.20 -3.88 -7.48
N ALA A 67 14.68 -3.84 -8.70
CA ALA A 67 15.32 -4.44 -9.86
C ALA A 67 16.68 -3.79 -10.15
N GLN A 68 16.81 -2.48 -10.02
CA GLN A 68 18.10 -1.78 -10.15
C GLN A 68 19.09 -2.20 -9.04
N LYS A 69 18.66 -2.25 -7.78
CA LYS A 69 19.49 -2.76 -6.68
C LYS A 69 19.91 -4.21 -6.90
N TRP A 70 19.05 -5.02 -7.52
CA TRP A 70 19.37 -6.39 -7.86
C TRP A 70 20.49 -6.47 -8.90
N ARG A 71 20.43 -5.63 -9.96
CA ARG A 71 21.49 -5.52 -10.97
C ARG A 71 22.83 -5.12 -10.35
N GLU A 72 22.85 -4.09 -9.52
CA GLU A 72 24.06 -3.63 -8.82
C GLU A 72 24.69 -4.76 -7.98
N ARG A 73 23.88 -5.51 -7.23
CA ARG A 73 24.35 -6.65 -6.42
C ARG A 73 24.86 -7.83 -7.25
N LEU A 74 24.41 -7.97 -8.49
CA LEU A 74 24.91 -8.94 -9.46
C LEU A 74 26.14 -8.44 -10.20
N GLY A 75 26.64 -7.23 -9.91
CA GLY A 75 27.78 -6.61 -10.61
C GLY A 75 27.41 -6.11 -12.02
N LEU A 76 26.14 -5.93 -12.31
CA LEU A 76 25.66 -5.39 -13.58
C LEU A 76 25.48 -3.86 -13.50
N GLU A 77 25.70 -3.17 -14.60
CA GLU A 77 25.37 -1.75 -14.69
C GLU A 77 23.86 -1.52 -14.56
N ARG A 78 23.48 -0.36 -14.03
CA ARG A 78 22.07 0.08 -14.00
C ARG A 78 21.48 0.14 -15.40
N ASN A 79 20.19 -0.16 -15.51
CA ASN A 79 19.45 0.02 -16.77
C ASN A 79 19.02 1.48 -16.87
N LEU A 80 19.54 2.21 -17.86
CA LEU A 80 19.28 3.64 -18.05
C LEU A 80 17.80 3.97 -18.32
N GLN A 81 17.06 3.09 -18.99
CA GLN A 81 15.64 3.28 -19.26
C GLN A 81 14.81 3.15 -17.96
N TRP A 82 15.21 2.23 -17.07
CA TRP A 82 14.56 2.11 -15.77
C TRP A 82 14.88 3.29 -14.85
N ASP A 83 16.09 3.84 -14.94
CA ASP A 83 16.46 5.06 -14.21
C ASP A 83 15.65 6.25 -14.71
N GLU A 84 15.53 6.42 -16.05
CA GLU A 84 14.68 7.46 -16.62
C GLU A 84 13.22 7.32 -16.17
N MET A 85 12.70 6.08 -16.09
CA MET A 85 11.35 5.84 -15.58
C MET A 85 11.21 6.23 -14.11
N LEU A 86 12.18 5.88 -13.26
CA LEU A 86 12.16 6.26 -11.85
C LEU A 86 12.14 7.78 -11.65
N ASP A 87 12.93 8.50 -12.46
CA ASP A 87 13.04 9.96 -12.41
C ASP A 87 11.78 10.67 -12.93
N LYS A 88 11.07 10.06 -13.87
CA LYS A 88 9.95 10.68 -14.60
C LYS A 88 8.60 9.99 -14.36
N LEU A 89 8.50 9.07 -13.41
CA LEU A 89 7.21 8.47 -13.08
C LEU A 89 6.28 9.55 -12.53
N SER A 90 5.01 9.50 -12.93
CA SER A 90 3.99 10.47 -12.49
C SER A 90 3.94 10.59 -10.97
N PRO A 91 3.81 11.79 -10.41
CA PRO A 91 3.51 11.95 -8.99
C PRO A 91 2.11 11.42 -8.67
N LEU A 92 1.86 11.10 -7.40
CA LEU A 92 0.52 10.76 -6.94
C LEU A 92 -0.39 11.99 -7.06
N ALA A 93 -1.51 11.83 -7.75
CA ALA A 93 -2.49 12.90 -7.91
C ALA A 93 -3.20 13.21 -6.59
N TYR A 94 -3.36 14.48 -6.27
CA TYR A 94 -4.08 14.95 -5.10
C TYR A 94 -4.92 16.19 -5.40
N GLN A 95 -5.97 16.38 -4.64
CA GLN A 95 -6.85 17.55 -4.74
C GLN A 95 -7.32 17.94 -3.34
N ASP A 96 -7.37 19.22 -3.05
CA ASP A 96 -7.81 19.76 -1.76
C ASP A 96 -7.03 19.18 -0.55
N GLY A 97 -5.76 18.79 -0.77
CA GLY A 97 -4.88 18.21 0.24
C GLY A 97 -5.09 16.71 0.50
N LEU A 98 -5.85 16.01 -0.33
CA LEU A 98 -6.14 14.58 -0.24
C LEU A 98 -5.67 13.86 -1.50
N TYR A 99 -5.06 12.69 -1.38
CA TYR A 99 -4.74 11.84 -2.52
C TYR A 99 -5.98 11.28 -3.17
N LEU A 100 -6.06 11.34 -4.49
CA LEU A 100 -7.18 10.78 -5.27
C LEU A 100 -7.01 9.26 -5.44
N ALA A 101 -8.12 8.55 -5.62
CA ALA A 101 -8.11 7.11 -5.93
C ALA A 101 -7.41 6.80 -7.27
N ALA A 102 -7.47 7.74 -8.22
CA ALA A 102 -6.70 7.78 -9.46
C ALA A 102 -6.66 9.23 -9.96
N GLU A 103 -5.70 9.58 -10.80
CA GLU A 103 -5.60 10.93 -11.39
C GLU A 103 -6.88 11.33 -12.13
N THR A 104 -7.56 10.38 -12.74
CA THR A 104 -8.83 10.57 -13.44
C THR A 104 -10.06 10.55 -12.54
N ALA A 105 -9.93 10.21 -11.26
CA ALA A 105 -11.03 10.14 -10.30
C ALA A 105 -11.11 11.42 -9.44
N THR A 106 -11.31 12.57 -10.07
CA THR A 106 -11.33 13.89 -9.40
C THR A 106 -12.49 14.09 -8.41
N ASP A 107 -13.47 13.22 -8.46
CA ASP A 107 -14.65 13.18 -7.57
C ASP A 107 -14.54 12.08 -6.48
N THR A 108 -13.35 11.55 -6.23
CA THR A 108 -13.07 10.46 -5.26
C THR A 108 -13.83 10.64 -3.94
N TYR A 109 -13.84 11.85 -3.38
CA TYR A 109 -14.43 12.15 -2.08
C TYR A 109 -15.84 12.73 -2.14
N LYS A 110 -16.41 12.84 -3.34
CA LYS A 110 -17.77 13.39 -3.60
C LYS A 110 -18.73 12.31 -4.06
N ASP A 111 -18.25 11.29 -4.76
CA ASP A 111 -19.04 10.17 -5.23
C ASP A 111 -18.97 9.01 -4.23
N ILE A 112 -20.11 8.68 -3.64
CA ILE A 112 -20.25 7.59 -2.64
C ILE A 112 -19.77 6.23 -3.16
N ARG A 113 -19.71 6.02 -4.48
CA ARG A 113 -19.21 4.77 -5.07
C ARG A 113 -17.73 4.56 -4.73
N PHE A 114 -16.92 5.61 -4.78
CA PHE A 114 -15.50 5.52 -4.43
C PHE A 114 -15.30 5.29 -2.92
N THR A 115 -16.11 5.92 -2.09
CA THR A 115 -15.99 5.85 -0.62
C THR A 115 -16.78 4.69 0.00
N SER A 116 -17.31 3.78 -0.82
CA SER A 116 -18.00 2.54 -0.41
C SER A 116 -17.34 1.28 -0.95
N ASP A 117 -16.04 1.35 -1.21
CA ASP A 117 -15.19 0.31 -1.76
C ASP A 117 -13.87 0.29 -0.97
N HIS A 118 -12.85 -0.41 -1.46
CA HIS A 118 -11.52 -0.40 -0.87
C HIS A 118 -10.88 0.99 -0.90
N MET A 119 -10.24 1.40 0.21
CA MET A 119 -9.45 2.63 0.28
C MET A 119 -8.01 2.37 -0.20
N ALA A 120 -7.85 1.87 -1.43
CA ALA A 120 -6.56 1.42 -1.98
C ALA A 120 -5.47 2.50 -1.96
N VAL A 121 -5.86 3.77 -1.92
CA VAL A 121 -4.96 4.93 -1.78
C VAL A 121 -4.05 4.83 -0.56
N LEU A 122 -4.54 4.32 0.58
CA LEU A 122 -3.76 4.14 1.81
C LEU A 122 -2.68 3.06 1.64
N GLY A 123 -2.90 2.10 0.75
CA GLY A 123 -1.92 1.04 0.44
C GLY A 123 -0.60 1.57 -0.13
N ALA A 124 -0.63 2.76 -0.76
CA ALA A 124 0.57 3.38 -1.33
C ALA A 124 1.66 3.69 -0.29
N TYR A 125 1.28 3.84 0.98
CA TYR A 125 2.19 4.08 2.08
C TYR A 125 2.12 2.99 3.17
N GLY A 126 0.93 2.48 3.46
CA GLY A 126 0.74 1.48 4.52
C GLY A 126 1.35 0.12 4.16
N ILE A 127 1.10 -0.39 2.97
CA ILE A 127 1.55 -1.72 2.52
C ILE A 127 2.97 -1.68 1.96
N LEU A 128 3.30 -0.62 1.22
CA LEU A 128 4.59 -0.47 0.54
C LEU A 128 5.62 0.23 1.42
N PRO A 129 6.92 -0.01 1.19
CA PRO A 129 7.97 0.80 1.81
C PRO A 129 7.84 2.27 1.44
N LYS A 130 8.45 3.13 2.25
CA LYS A 130 8.48 4.57 1.98
C LYS A 130 8.91 4.86 0.55
N CYS A 131 8.02 5.49 -0.20
CA CYS A 131 8.22 5.85 -1.60
C CYS A 131 8.40 7.38 -1.71
N PRO A 132 9.38 7.88 -2.46
CA PRO A 132 9.58 9.33 -2.65
C PRO A 132 8.43 10.03 -3.35
N LEU A 133 7.52 9.28 -3.99
CA LEU A 133 6.31 9.83 -4.60
C LEU A 133 5.24 10.19 -3.56
N VAL A 134 5.33 9.64 -2.33
CA VAL A 134 4.34 9.86 -1.27
C VAL A 134 4.77 11.00 -0.36
N ARG A 135 3.92 11.99 -0.22
CA ARG A 135 4.04 13.06 0.77
C ARG A 135 3.24 12.67 2.01
N GLU A 136 3.93 12.59 3.15
CA GLU A 136 3.35 12.17 4.42
C GLU A 136 2.25 13.12 4.91
N ASP A 137 2.41 14.43 4.70
CA ASP A 137 1.40 15.43 5.06
C ASP A 137 0.07 15.24 4.32
N ILE A 138 0.12 14.91 3.03
CA ILE A 138 -1.08 14.61 2.23
C ILE A 138 -1.65 13.25 2.63
N MET A 139 -0.80 12.25 2.89
CA MET A 139 -1.27 10.93 3.31
C MET A 139 -1.95 10.99 4.69
N GLN A 140 -1.39 11.77 5.63
CA GLN A 140 -2.04 12.00 6.93
C GLN A 140 -3.43 12.62 6.77
N ASN A 141 -3.55 13.68 5.95
CA ASN A 141 -4.86 14.27 5.67
C ASN A 141 -5.83 13.27 5.02
N THR A 142 -5.31 12.43 4.13
CA THR A 142 -6.09 11.38 3.45
C THR A 142 -6.58 10.34 4.45
N LEU A 143 -5.70 9.87 5.34
CA LEU A 143 -6.06 8.95 6.42
C LEU A 143 -7.13 9.54 7.34
N ASP A 144 -6.96 10.81 7.75
CA ASP A 144 -7.91 11.50 8.63
C ASP A 144 -9.29 11.61 7.97
N TRP A 145 -9.32 11.99 6.70
CA TRP A 145 -10.56 12.06 5.95
C TRP A 145 -11.23 10.69 5.82
N VAL A 146 -10.47 9.65 5.47
CA VAL A 146 -10.95 8.27 5.37
C VAL A 146 -11.51 7.81 6.72
N TRP A 147 -10.80 8.07 7.80
CA TRP A 147 -11.21 7.70 9.16
C TRP A 147 -12.59 8.23 9.51
N ASP A 148 -12.84 9.50 9.23
CA ASP A 148 -14.06 10.20 9.62
C ASP A 148 -15.22 9.99 8.65
N ASN A 149 -14.97 9.76 7.36
CA ASN A 149 -15.99 9.88 6.32
C ASN A 149 -16.21 8.62 5.48
N TRP A 150 -15.28 7.63 5.53
CA TRP A 150 -15.41 6.44 4.68
C TRP A 150 -16.61 5.58 5.11
N ASN A 151 -17.25 4.92 4.15
CA ASN A 151 -18.36 4.02 4.42
C ASN A 151 -17.84 2.65 4.92
N TRP A 152 -17.38 2.62 6.17
CA TRP A 152 -16.81 1.44 6.80
C TRP A 152 -17.72 0.20 6.80
N GLY A 153 -19.04 0.40 6.68
CA GLY A 153 -20.00 -0.70 6.56
C GLY A 153 -19.94 -1.44 5.23
N LYS A 154 -19.25 -0.90 4.24
CA LYS A 154 -19.09 -1.45 2.89
C LYS A 154 -17.69 -1.93 2.57
N THR A 155 -16.75 -1.75 3.48
CA THR A 155 -15.36 -2.21 3.35
C THR A 155 -15.24 -3.73 3.48
N TRP A 156 -14.05 -4.23 3.20
CA TRP A 156 -13.70 -5.65 3.30
C TRP A 156 -12.73 -5.87 4.48
N GLY A 157 -12.57 -7.12 4.92
CA GLY A 157 -11.79 -7.44 6.10
C GLY A 157 -10.32 -7.01 6.06
N TRP A 158 -9.70 -6.88 4.89
CA TRP A 158 -8.31 -6.44 4.75
C TRP A 158 -8.12 -4.92 4.83
N ASP A 159 -9.19 -4.14 4.63
CA ASP A 159 -9.14 -2.68 4.64
C ASP A 159 -8.75 -2.13 6.01
N PHE A 160 -9.20 -2.78 7.08
CA PHE A 160 -8.84 -2.43 8.46
C PHE A 160 -7.34 -2.60 8.73
N ALA A 161 -6.76 -3.69 8.22
CA ALA A 161 -5.33 -3.96 8.34
C ALA A 161 -4.49 -2.97 7.49
N MET A 162 -4.94 -2.64 6.28
CA MET A 162 -4.29 -1.65 5.41
C MET A 162 -4.30 -0.27 6.08
N THR A 163 -5.43 0.13 6.65
CA THR A 163 -5.55 1.39 7.41
C THR A 163 -4.64 1.38 8.65
N ALA A 164 -4.56 0.26 9.36
CA ALA A 164 -3.68 0.12 10.52
C ALA A 164 -2.20 0.28 10.14
N MET A 165 -1.77 -0.31 9.04
CA MET A 165 -0.39 -0.18 8.55
C MET A 165 -0.06 1.24 8.12
N ASP A 166 -0.99 1.92 7.42
CA ASP A 166 -0.83 3.31 7.01
C ASP A 166 -0.72 4.24 8.23
N ALA A 167 -1.65 4.11 9.16
CA ALA A 167 -1.64 4.87 10.42
C ALA A 167 -0.36 4.63 11.24
N ALA A 168 0.10 3.37 11.34
CA ALA A 168 1.33 3.05 12.06
C ALA A 168 2.55 3.73 11.43
N ARG A 169 2.69 3.71 10.09
CA ARG A 169 3.80 4.38 9.38
C ARG A 169 3.75 5.90 9.51
N LEU A 170 2.56 6.48 9.65
CA LEU A 170 2.37 7.92 9.91
C LEU A 170 2.59 8.29 11.39
N GLY A 171 2.78 7.30 12.27
CA GLY A 171 2.96 7.52 13.72
C GLY A 171 1.64 7.71 14.50
N ASP A 172 0.49 7.55 13.83
CA ASP A 172 -0.84 7.57 14.48
C ASP A 172 -1.18 6.19 15.04
N THR A 173 -0.52 5.83 16.13
CA THR A 173 -0.64 4.49 16.73
C THR A 173 -2.02 4.23 17.32
N GLU A 174 -2.75 5.26 17.71
CA GLU A 174 -4.13 5.14 18.18
C GLU A 174 -5.06 4.69 17.06
N LYS A 175 -4.97 5.34 15.89
CA LYS A 175 -5.73 4.89 14.70
C LYS A 175 -5.25 3.53 14.22
N ALA A 176 -3.95 3.21 14.33
CA ALA A 176 -3.43 1.91 13.94
C ALA A 176 -4.11 0.77 14.71
N VAL A 177 -4.14 0.86 16.03
CA VAL A 177 -4.84 -0.12 16.87
C VAL A 177 -6.36 -0.01 16.69
N GLY A 178 -6.89 1.21 16.63
CA GLY A 178 -8.32 1.48 16.46
C GLY A 178 -8.90 0.86 15.20
N ALA A 179 -8.15 0.86 14.09
CA ALA A 179 -8.57 0.22 12.85
C ALA A 179 -8.75 -1.29 13.01
N LEU A 180 -7.79 -1.96 13.66
CA LEU A 180 -7.87 -3.40 13.91
C LEU A 180 -9.01 -3.79 14.87
N LEU A 181 -9.36 -2.89 15.78
CA LEU A 181 -10.42 -3.11 16.79
C LEU A 181 -11.77 -2.52 16.37
N MET A 182 -11.88 -1.92 15.18
CA MET A 182 -13.11 -1.27 14.73
C MET A 182 -14.27 -2.26 14.67
N ASP A 183 -15.36 -1.97 15.40
CA ASP A 183 -16.57 -2.82 15.45
C ASP A 183 -17.38 -2.69 14.15
N LYS A 184 -17.01 -3.50 13.17
CA LYS A 184 -17.68 -3.61 11.87
C LYS A 184 -17.87 -5.08 11.52
N ARG A 185 -18.97 -5.39 10.82
CA ARG A 185 -19.28 -6.76 10.39
C ARG A 185 -18.11 -7.44 9.66
N THR A 186 -17.50 -6.74 8.74
CA THR A 186 -16.41 -7.27 7.89
C THR A 186 -15.08 -7.36 8.63
N ASN A 187 -14.98 -6.77 9.82
CA ASN A 187 -13.85 -6.91 10.75
C ASN A 187 -14.12 -7.96 11.84
N THR A 188 -15.03 -8.90 11.60
CA THR A 188 -15.38 -9.96 12.55
C THR A 188 -14.53 -11.20 12.29
N TYR A 189 -14.02 -11.82 13.36
CA TYR A 189 -13.33 -13.10 13.32
C TYR A 189 -14.16 -14.15 14.02
N LEU A 190 -14.47 -15.25 13.34
CA LEU A 190 -15.26 -16.34 13.88
C LEU A 190 -14.47 -17.13 14.93
N PRO A 191 -15.12 -17.98 15.78
CA PRO A 191 -14.43 -18.78 16.79
C PRO A 191 -13.32 -19.69 16.24
N ASN A 192 -13.36 -20.04 14.96
CA ASN A 192 -12.31 -20.79 14.27
C ASN A 192 -11.17 -19.90 13.73
N GLY A 193 -11.19 -18.60 13.99
CA GLY A 193 -10.17 -17.63 13.60
C GLY A 193 -10.34 -17.04 12.20
N HIS A 194 -11.30 -17.49 11.39
CA HIS A 194 -11.49 -16.96 10.04
C HIS A 194 -12.16 -15.59 10.04
N ASN A 195 -11.62 -14.66 9.25
CA ASN A 195 -12.29 -13.39 8.98
C ASN A 195 -13.60 -13.64 8.21
N TYR A 196 -14.67 -13.00 8.66
CA TYR A 196 -16.02 -13.13 8.13
C TYR A 196 -16.43 -11.90 7.32
N GLN A 197 -16.63 -12.08 6.04
CA GLN A 197 -17.10 -11.00 5.17
C GLN A 197 -18.63 -10.91 5.16
N ASP A 198 -19.29 -12.02 4.83
CA ASP A 198 -20.75 -12.15 4.84
C ASP A 198 -21.16 -13.64 4.86
N ALA A 199 -22.46 -13.92 4.79
CA ALA A 199 -22.99 -15.31 4.82
C ALA A 199 -22.51 -16.16 3.64
N ARG A 200 -22.22 -15.54 2.48
CA ARG A 200 -21.71 -16.17 1.27
C ARG A 200 -20.20 -16.41 1.35
N LEU A 201 -19.47 -15.47 1.98
CA LEU A 201 -18.01 -15.51 2.12
C LEU A 201 -17.62 -15.50 3.60
N ARG A 202 -17.71 -16.69 4.20
CA ARG A 202 -17.45 -16.88 5.65
C ARG A 202 -15.97 -17.07 5.99
N VAL A 203 -15.14 -17.28 4.97
CA VAL A 203 -13.68 -17.45 5.09
C VAL A 203 -13.04 -16.45 4.11
N TYR A 204 -12.63 -15.31 4.63
CA TYR A 204 -12.00 -14.27 3.84
C TYR A 204 -10.52 -14.16 4.23
N LEU A 205 -9.69 -15.02 3.62
CA LEU A 205 -8.27 -15.13 3.95
C LEU A 205 -7.46 -13.85 3.76
N PRO A 206 -7.76 -12.94 2.80
CA PRO A 206 -7.08 -11.64 2.74
C PRO A 206 -7.20 -10.83 4.04
N GLY A 207 -8.36 -10.88 4.73
CA GLY A 207 -8.52 -10.25 6.04
C GLY A 207 -7.64 -10.89 7.11
N ASN A 208 -7.52 -12.22 7.12
CA ASN A 208 -6.61 -12.92 8.02
C ASN A 208 -5.14 -12.56 7.75
N GLY A 209 -4.72 -12.60 6.48
CA GLY A 209 -3.37 -12.22 6.08
C GLY A 209 -3.05 -10.79 6.44
N GLY A 210 -3.97 -9.86 6.15
CA GLY A 210 -3.85 -8.45 6.51
C GLY A 210 -3.67 -8.24 8.01
N LEU A 211 -4.53 -8.86 8.86
CA LEU A 211 -4.41 -8.77 10.31
C LEU A 211 -3.04 -9.24 10.81
N LEU A 212 -2.60 -10.42 10.37
CA LEU A 212 -1.32 -10.97 10.79
C LEU A 212 -0.14 -10.09 10.35
N THR A 213 -0.18 -9.59 9.12
CA THR A 213 0.86 -8.71 8.57
C THR A 213 0.91 -7.37 9.31
N SER A 214 -0.24 -6.73 9.55
CA SER A 214 -0.29 -5.45 10.25
C SER A 214 0.19 -5.57 11.70
N VAL A 215 -0.24 -6.60 12.44
CA VAL A 215 0.23 -6.84 13.81
C VAL A 215 1.73 -7.15 13.82
N ALA A 216 2.24 -7.97 12.89
CA ALA A 216 3.67 -8.26 12.79
C ALA A 216 4.49 -7.00 12.51
N MET A 217 4.04 -6.14 11.59
CA MET A 217 4.66 -4.86 11.30
C MET A 217 4.63 -3.92 12.50
N MET A 218 3.48 -3.79 13.17
CA MET A 218 3.34 -2.93 14.36
C MET A 218 4.24 -3.38 15.51
N CYS A 219 4.51 -4.69 15.64
CA CYS A 219 5.42 -5.26 16.64
C CYS A 219 6.89 -5.06 16.25
N ALA A 220 7.29 -5.57 15.09
CA ALA A 220 8.69 -5.63 14.68
C ALA A 220 9.20 -4.35 14.02
N GLY A 221 8.29 -3.47 13.58
CA GLY A 221 8.63 -2.24 12.86
C GLY A 221 8.81 -2.45 11.35
N TRP A 222 9.36 -1.43 10.73
CA TRP A 222 9.66 -1.35 9.30
C TRP A 222 10.94 -0.53 9.07
N ASP A 223 11.47 -0.56 7.87
CA ASP A 223 12.65 0.22 7.52
C ASP A 223 12.42 1.72 7.82
N GLY A 224 13.22 2.27 8.75
CA GLY A 224 13.12 3.65 9.21
C GLY A 224 12.19 3.88 10.39
N SER A 225 11.54 2.85 10.95
CA SER A 225 10.81 2.97 12.22
C SER A 225 11.76 3.08 13.41
N GLU A 226 11.33 3.75 14.46
CA GLU A 226 12.13 3.97 15.67
C GLU A 226 11.46 3.34 16.91
N GLY A 227 12.28 2.87 17.83
CA GLY A 227 11.87 2.31 19.11
C GLY A 227 11.31 0.88 19.03
N GLU A 228 10.93 0.35 20.18
CA GLU A 228 10.30 -0.97 20.30
C GLU A 228 8.80 -0.89 20.00
N ASN A 229 8.28 -1.89 19.30
CA ASN A 229 6.84 -2.00 18.96
C ASN A 229 6.26 -0.68 18.41
N PRO A 230 6.83 -0.13 17.31
CA PRO A 230 6.57 1.24 16.87
C PRO A 230 5.12 1.51 16.46
N GLY A 231 4.35 0.46 16.13
CA GLY A 231 2.95 0.59 15.75
C GLY A 231 1.96 0.62 16.92
N PHE A 232 2.42 0.51 18.17
CA PHE A 232 1.53 0.52 19.36
C PHE A 232 1.67 1.81 20.17
N PRO A 233 0.57 2.31 20.77
CA PRO A 233 0.60 3.46 21.67
C PRO A 233 1.57 3.27 22.84
N LYS A 234 2.17 4.37 23.29
CA LYS A 234 3.13 4.39 24.42
C LYS A 234 2.49 4.96 25.70
N ASP A 235 1.21 4.80 25.84
CA ASP A 235 0.38 5.31 26.94
C ASP A 235 0.42 4.43 28.21
N GLY A 236 1.14 3.30 28.18
CA GLY A 236 1.26 2.35 29.28
C GLY A 236 0.15 1.30 29.34
N ASN A 237 -0.80 1.31 28.40
CA ASN A 237 -1.91 0.34 28.34
C ASN A 237 -1.55 -0.93 27.53
N TRP A 238 -0.38 -0.96 26.87
CA TRP A 238 0.04 -2.06 26.00
C TRP A 238 1.29 -2.75 26.54
N ASP A 239 1.21 -4.07 26.74
CA ASP A 239 2.35 -4.98 26.97
C ASP A 239 2.50 -5.86 25.73
N VAL A 240 3.37 -5.44 24.80
CA VAL A 240 3.54 -6.09 23.50
C VAL A 240 4.75 -7.01 23.53
N ARG A 241 4.52 -8.29 23.27
CA ARG A 241 5.57 -9.33 23.21
C ARG A 241 5.46 -10.13 21.92
N TRP A 242 6.58 -10.39 21.31
CA TRP A 242 6.66 -11.18 20.09
C TRP A 242 8.04 -11.84 19.98
N GLU A 243 8.15 -12.84 19.09
CA GLU A 243 9.40 -13.53 18.79
C GLU A 243 9.42 -13.94 17.30
N GLY A 244 10.62 -14.04 16.72
CA GLY A 244 10.82 -14.56 15.35
C GLY A 244 10.35 -13.67 14.22
N LEU A 245 9.83 -12.47 14.50
CA LEU A 245 9.46 -11.49 13.47
C LEU A 245 10.69 -10.74 12.97
N GLN A 246 10.57 -10.19 11.78
CA GLN A 246 11.56 -9.28 11.19
C GLN A 246 10.87 -7.98 10.79
N PRO A 247 11.54 -6.82 10.86
CA PRO A 247 11.01 -5.58 10.33
C PRO A 247 10.60 -5.72 8.86
N MET A 248 9.52 -5.06 8.48
CA MET A 248 9.12 -4.96 7.08
C MET A 248 10.01 -3.95 6.34
N PRO A 249 10.14 -4.08 5.01
CA PRO A 249 10.78 -3.06 4.20
C PRO A 249 10.10 -1.69 4.34
#